data_1c750414fecbf5ad611ac9155d3513c5
#
_entry.id   1c750414fecbf5ad611ac9155d3513c5
#
_cell.length_a   1.000
_cell.length_b   1.000
_cell.length_c   1.000
_cell.angle_alpha   90.00
_cell.angle_beta   90.00
_cell.angle_gamma   90.00
#
_symmetry.space_group_name_H-M   'P 1'
#
loop_
_entity.id
_entity.type
_entity.pdbx_description
1 polymer ?
#
loop_
_entity_poly.entity_id
_entity_poly.type
_entity_poly.pdbx_seq_one_letter_code
_entity_poly.pdbx_strand_id
1 'polypeptide(L)'
;KNTGEGRRIMKEYEVIWEIFNKCPGNQMRDVFVDEVQLEDPEEYVKNKFQGKEVSYDKTVLEDGTVIFDILTSGIKQRCSFTEI
;
A
#
# COMPACT_ATOMS: atom_id res chain seq x y z
N LYS A 1 -6.21 5.33 -31.46
CA LYS A 1 -5.89 5.20 -30.99
C LYS A 1 -5.53 4.75 -30.32
N ASN A 2 -5.15 4.54 -30.25
CA ASN A 2 -4.68 4.20 -29.58
C ASN A 2 -4.04 3.76 -29.23
N THR A 3 -4.33 3.29 -29.83
CA THR A 3 -3.09 3.09 -29.59
C THR A 3 -2.42 2.56 -28.33
N GLY A 4 -1.10 2.40 -28.28
CA GLY A 4 -0.40 1.82 -27.17
C GLY A 4 -0.60 2.53 -25.85
N GLU A 5 -0.94 3.76 -25.88
CA GLU A 5 -1.14 4.53 -24.64
C GLU A 5 -2.38 4.10 -23.87
N GLY A 6 -3.27 3.38 -24.53
CA GLY A 6 -4.41 2.83 -23.84
C GLY A 6 -4.11 1.53 -23.12
N ARG A 7 -2.91 1.02 -23.30
CA ARG A 7 -2.53 -0.26 -22.71
C ARG A 7 -1.91 -0.06 -21.34
N ARG A 8 -2.72 -0.21 -20.34
CA ARG A 8 -2.22 -0.26 -18.99
C ARG A 8 -1.94 -1.70 -18.64
N ILE A 9 -0.70 -1.97 -18.25
CA ILE A 9 -0.33 -3.31 -17.82
C ILE A 9 -0.68 -3.43 -16.36
N MET A 10 -1.74 -4.18 -16.10
CA MET A 10 -2.18 -4.43 -14.73
C MET A 10 -1.48 -5.69 -14.24
N LYS A 11 -0.88 -5.59 -13.09
CA LYS A 11 -0.23 -6.72 -12.44
C LYS A 11 -1.03 -7.11 -11.22
N GLU A 12 -0.99 -8.39 -10.91
CA GLU A 12 -1.65 -8.88 -9.70
C GLU A 12 -0.71 -8.81 -8.53
N TYR A 13 -1.20 -8.24 -7.43
CA TYR A 13 -0.43 -8.11 -6.21
C TYR A 13 -1.21 -8.67 -5.03
N GLU A 14 -0.47 -9.31 -4.13
CA GLU A 14 -0.98 -9.58 -2.80
C GLU A 14 -0.66 -8.37 -1.94
N VAL A 15 -1.69 -7.77 -1.36
CA VAL A 15 -1.54 -6.58 -0.52
C VAL A 15 -1.73 -7.00 0.92
N ILE A 16 -0.76 -6.68 1.75
CA ILE A 16 -0.88 -6.87 3.19
C ILE A 16 -0.93 -5.48 3.81
N TRP A 17 -2.07 -5.16 4.39
CA TRP A 17 -2.30 -3.86 5.01
C TRP A 17 -2.30 -4.05 6.52
N GLU A 18 -1.36 -3.39 7.18
CA GLU A 18 -1.20 -3.47 8.62
C GLU A 18 -1.47 -2.12 9.25
N ILE A 19 -2.28 -2.11 10.29
CA ILE A 19 -2.58 -0.92 11.05
C ILE A 19 -2.02 -1.12 12.45
N PHE A 20 -1.09 -0.26 12.85
CA PHE A 20 -0.44 -0.36 14.15
C PHE A 20 -1.17 0.53 15.14
N ASN A 21 -2.04 -0.06 15.93
CA ASN A 21 -2.80 0.67 16.93
C ASN A 21 -2.03 0.72 18.24
N LYS A 22 -1.83 1.93 18.74
CA LYS A 22 -1.19 2.12 20.04
C LYS A 22 -2.26 2.21 21.10
N CYS A 23 -2.54 1.09 21.73
CA CYS A 23 -3.38 1.08 22.91
C CYS A 23 -2.49 0.89 24.14
N PRO A 24 -2.69 1.65 25.21
CA PRO A 24 -1.92 1.44 26.43
C PRO A 24 -2.07 0.00 26.93
N GLY A 25 -0.97 -0.71 27.04
CA GLY A 25 -0.95 -2.09 27.51
C GLY A 25 -1.22 -3.14 26.47
N ASN A 26 -1.62 -2.76 25.26
CA ASN A 26 -1.85 -3.72 24.18
C ASN A 26 -1.30 -3.17 22.88
N GLN A 27 -0.37 -3.92 22.29
CA GLN A 27 0.09 -3.61 20.95
C GLN A 27 -0.74 -4.47 20.00
N MET A 28 -1.91 -3.97 19.64
CA MET A 28 -2.76 -4.67 18.68
C MET A 28 -2.48 -4.17 17.29
N ARG A 29 -2.26 -5.10 16.39
CA ARG A 29 -2.02 -4.82 14.99
C ARG A 29 -3.12 -5.49 14.19
N ASP A 30 -3.86 -4.69 13.44
CA ASP A 30 -4.85 -5.23 12.52
C ASP A 30 -4.16 -5.53 11.20
N VAL A 31 -4.40 -6.72 10.66
CA VAL A 31 -3.80 -7.16 9.41
C VAL A 31 -4.90 -7.57 8.45
N PHE A 32 -4.86 -6.99 7.27
CA PHE A 32 -5.79 -7.32 6.19
C PHE A 32 -4.99 -7.79 4.99
N VAL A 33 -5.42 -8.89 4.39
CA VAL A 33 -4.78 -9.44 3.20
C VAL A 33 -5.78 -9.45 2.07
N ASP A 34 -5.36 -8.95 0.91
CA ASP A 34 -6.22 -8.87 -0.26
C ASP A 34 -5.40 -9.10 -1.52
N GLU A 35 -6.07 -9.45 -2.61
CA GLU A 35 -5.43 -9.56 -3.92
C GLU A 35 -6.05 -8.52 -4.83
N VAL A 36 -5.19 -7.73 -5.47
CA VAL A 36 -5.65 -6.63 -6.30
C VAL A 36 -4.87 -6.60 -7.60
N GLN A 37 -5.49 -6.05 -8.62
CA GLN A 37 -4.82 -5.79 -9.90
C GLN A 37 -4.53 -4.30 -9.97
N LEU A 38 -3.25 -3.96 -10.14
CA LEU A 38 -2.80 -2.58 -10.13
C LEU A 38 -1.81 -2.35 -11.25
N GLU A 39 -1.82 -1.14 -11.77
CA GLU A 39 -0.76 -0.67 -12.64
C GLU A 39 0.42 -0.19 -11.80
N ASP A 40 0.13 0.53 -10.72
CA ASP A 40 1.15 1.12 -9.87
C ASP A 40 0.68 1.08 -8.41
N PRO A 41 1.41 0.35 -7.54
CA PRO A 41 1.04 0.30 -6.12
C PRO A 41 0.97 1.67 -5.45
N GLU A 42 1.81 2.62 -5.89
CA GLU A 42 1.79 3.96 -5.28
C GLU A 42 0.47 4.67 -5.53
N GLU A 43 -0.13 4.49 -6.70
CA GLU A 43 -1.43 5.07 -6.99
C GLU A 43 -2.51 4.50 -6.06
N TYR A 44 -2.41 3.21 -5.80
CA TYR A 44 -3.34 2.55 -4.86
C TYR A 44 -3.27 3.20 -3.48
N VAL A 45 -2.04 3.43 -3.01
CA VAL A 45 -1.83 4.05 -1.69
C VAL A 45 -2.35 5.48 -1.69
N LYS A 46 -2.08 6.24 -2.74
CA LYS A 46 -2.54 7.61 -2.82
C LYS A 46 -4.07 7.71 -2.82
N ASN A 47 -4.73 6.79 -3.52
CA ASN A 47 -6.18 6.79 -3.58
C ASN A 47 -6.81 6.31 -2.28
N LYS A 48 -6.17 5.35 -1.62
CA LYS A 48 -6.67 4.79 -0.38
C LYS A 48 -6.53 5.77 0.78
N PHE A 49 -5.44 6.50 0.81
CA PHE A 49 -5.13 7.41 1.91
C PHE A 49 -5.16 8.85 1.45
N GLN A 50 -6.33 9.30 1.03
CA GLN A 50 -6.53 10.69 0.65
C GLN A 50 -6.79 11.51 1.90
N GLY A 51 -6.05 12.60 2.05
CA GLY A 51 -6.24 13.46 3.19
C GLY A 51 -5.07 14.40 3.35
N LYS A 52 -5.24 15.36 4.26
CA LYS A 52 -4.23 16.38 4.47
C LYS A 52 -3.12 15.94 5.40
N GLU A 53 -3.39 14.94 6.21
CA GLU A 53 -2.47 14.50 7.24
C GLU A 53 -1.86 13.14 6.90
N VAL A 54 -1.52 12.96 5.63
CA VAL A 54 -0.97 11.69 5.16
C VAL A 54 0.45 11.89 4.67
N SER A 55 1.37 11.11 5.19
CA SER A 55 2.73 11.03 4.66
C SER A 55 3.10 9.56 4.52
N TYR A 56 3.97 9.27 3.57
CA TYR A 56 4.40 7.88 3.39
C TYR A 56 5.81 7.82 2.82
N ASP A 57 6.47 6.70 3.11
CA ASP A 57 7.78 6.37 2.55
C ASP A 57 7.67 5.07 1.78
N LYS A 58 8.30 5.03 0.63
CA LYS A 58 8.30 3.88 -0.24
C LYS A 58 9.63 3.14 -0.16
N THR A 59 9.58 1.83 0.00
CA THR A 59 10.77 0.97 0.01
C THR A 59 10.54 -0.18 -0.96
N VAL A 60 11.52 -0.45 -1.82
CA VAL A 60 11.46 -1.58 -2.73
C VAL A 60 12.52 -2.59 -2.30
N LEU A 61 12.07 -3.82 -2.04
CA LEU A 61 12.95 -4.89 -1.63
C LEU A 61 13.61 -5.56 -2.84
N GLU A 62 14.62 -6.38 -2.58
CA GLU A 62 15.37 -7.03 -3.64
C GLU A 62 14.51 -7.98 -4.48
N ASP A 63 13.50 -8.57 -3.86
CA ASP A 63 12.59 -9.48 -4.56
C ASP A 63 11.48 -8.76 -5.33
N GLY A 64 11.47 -7.43 -5.31
CA GLY A 64 10.48 -6.64 -5.99
C GLY A 64 9.27 -6.25 -5.14
N THR A 65 9.21 -6.72 -3.90
CA THR A 65 8.16 -6.32 -2.98
C THR A 65 8.24 -4.82 -2.69
N VAL A 66 7.12 -4.13 -2.78
CA VAL A 66 7.06 -2.69 -2.53
C VAL A 66 6.34 -2.47 -1.19
N ILE A 67 7.00 -1.74 -0.32
CA ILE A 67 6.46 -1.47 1.02
C ILE A 67 6.25 0.03 1.17
N PHE A 68 5.05 0.40 1.61
CA PHE A 68 4.74 1.78 1.95
C PHE A 68 4.51 1.88 3.44
N ASP A 69 5.35 2.67 4.11
CA ASP A 69 5.14 3.00 5.51
C ASP A 69 4.38 4.31 5.56
N ILE A 70 3.16 4.26 6.08
CA ILE A 70 2.22 5.36 5.99
C ILE A 70 1.91 5.88 7.38
N LEU A 71 1.87 7.20 7.48
CA LEU A 71 1.48 7.85 8.74
C LEU A 71 0.25 8.71 8.45
N THR A 72 -0.85 8.38 9.11
CA THR A 72 -2.10 9.12 8.96
C THR A 72 -2.57 9.59 10.33
N SER A 73 -2.58 10.90 10.53
CA SER A 73 -3.07 11.51 11.79
C SER A 73 -2.50 10.82 13.05
N GLY A 74 -1.21 10.51 13.00
CA GLY A 74 -0.54 9.86 14.13
C GLY A 74 -0.67 8.35 14.18
N ILE A 75 -1.38 7.74 13.26
CA ILE A 75 -1.54 6.29 13.19
C ILE A 75 -0.59 5.73 12.15
N LYS A 76 0.25 4.79 12.58
CA LYS A 76 1.16 4.11 11.67
C LYS A 76 0.45 2.99 10.94
N GLN A 77 0.68 2.93 9.63
CA GLN A 77 0.14 1.87 8.80
C GLN A 77 1.20 1.41 7.81
N ARG A 78 1.05 0.21 7.31
CA ARG A 78 1.97 -0.32 6.30
C ARG A 78 1.18 -1.08 5.26
N CYS A 79 1.51 -0.83 3.99
CA CYS A 79 0.97 -1.61 2.88
C CYS A 79 2.13 -2.27 2.16
N SER A 80 2.11 -3.59 2.08
CA SER A 80 3.13 -4.35 1.38
C SER A 80 2.53 -4.97 0.14
N PHE A 81 3.18 -4.79 -1.01
CA PHE A 81 2.69 -5.28 -2.29
C PHE A 81 3.67 -6.28 -2.84
N THR A 82 3.24 -7.53 -2.96
CA THR A 82 4.04 -8.59 -3.54
C THR A 82 3.37 -9.05 -4.84
N GLU A 83 4.11 -8.98 -5.92
CA GLU A 83 3.57 -9.42 -7.21
C GLU A 83 3.39 -10.94 -7.20
N ILE A 84 2.21 -11.37 -7.65
CA ILE A 84 1.86 -12.79 -7.70
C ILE A 84 2.33 -13.40 -9.02
#